data_cc3d3c8075dcf6770c1dcd63e42a3fe4
#
_entry.id   cc3d3c8075dcf6770c1dcd63e42a3fe4
#
_cell.length_a   1.000
_cell.length_b   1.000
_cell.length_c   1.000
_cell.angle_alpha   90.00
_cell.angle_beta   90.00
_cell.angle_gamma   90.00
#
_symmetry.space_group_name_H-M   'P 1'
#
loop_
_entity.id
_entity.type
_entity.pdbx_description
1 polymer ?
#
loop_
_entity_poly.entity_id
_entity_poly.type
_entity_poly.pdbx_seq_one_letter_code
_entity_poly.pdbx_strand_id
1 'polypeptide(L)'
;MEKITWLASYPRSGNTFLRTILFNCFGIKTASIYPSDLGGNKPLENFVGHIEHNLDNTITFEKGSIPIIKTHNLNQDNNRAIYIVRDGRAASVSLWHFYAKQISLKDIILGNHHFGTWKNHFLSWNPQ
;
A
#
# COMPACT_ATOMS: atom_id res chain seq x y z
N MET A 1 22.88 1.81 3.68
CA MET A 1 21.54 1.66 3.07
C MET A 1 20.65 2.83 3.49
N GLU A 2 20.06 3.51 2.54
CA GLU A 2 19.06 4.52 2.88
C GLU A 2 17.88 3.84 3.59
N LYS A 3 17.50 4.41 4.74
CA LYS A 3 16.36 3.88 5.50
C LYS A 3 15.06 4.19 4.74
N ILE A 4 14.38 3.16 4.30
CA ILE A 4 13.06 3.31 3.70
C ILE A 4 12.01 3.70 4.75
N THR A 5 10.92 4.29 4.28
CA THR A 5 9.70 4.50 5.07
C THR A 5 8.56 3.71 4.42
N TRP A 6 7.98 2.80 5.17
CA TRP A 6 6.81 2.07 4.69
C TRP A 6 5.58 2.96 4.67
N LEU A 7 4.82 2.88 3.60
CA LEU A 7 3.46 3.39 3.52
C LEU A 7 2.52 2.18 3.60
N ALA A 8 2.19 1.82 4.82
CA ALA A 8 1.51 0.57 5.12
C ALA A 8 0.02 0.77 5.35
N SER A 9 -0.77 -0.17 4.87
CA SER A 9 -2.20 -0.24 5.14
C SER A 9 -2.75 -1.63 4.87
N TYR A 10 -3.84 -1.99 5.55
CA TYR A 10 -4.70 -3.05 5.03
C TYR A 10 -5.23 -2.64 3.65
N PRO A 11 -5.43 -3.57 2.70
CA PRO A 11 -5.95 -3.21 1.38
C PRO A 11 -7.24 -2.39 1.47
N ARG A 12 -7.43 -1.49 0.52
CA ARG A 12 -8.63 -0.63 0.39
C ARG A 12 -8.80 0.39 1.53
N SER A 13 -7.71 0.82 2.14
CA SER A 13 -7.73 1.78 3.26
C SER A 13 -7.33 3.21 2.89
N GLY A 14 -7.15 3.50 1.60
CA GLY A 14 -6.81 4.86 1.13
C GLY A 14 -5.32 5.07 0.84
N ASN A 15 -4.56 4.00 0.62
CA ASN A 15 -3.12 4.09 0.32
C ASN A 15 -2.85 4.92 -0.95
N THR A 16 -3.54 4.63 -2.05
CA THR A 16 -3.42 5.40 -3.30
C THR A 16 -3.82 6.86 -3.11
N PHE A 17 -4.84 7.13 -2.32
CA PHE A 17 -5.27 8.51 -2.02
C PHE A 17 -4.18 9.30 -1.30
N LEU A 18 -3.55 8.73 -0.27
CA LEU A 18 -2.45 9.41 0.43
C LEU A 18 -1.23 9.60 -0.48
N ARG A 19 -0.89 8.63 -1.31
CA ARG A 19 0.18 8.77 -2.32
C ARG A 19 -0.08 9.95 -3.26
N THR A 20 -1.31 10.09 -3.70
CA THR A 20 -1.75 11.22 -4.54
C THR A 20 -1.56 12.56 -3.83
N ILE A 21 -1.91 12.65 -2.55
CA ILE A 21 -1.70 13.86 -1.74
C ILE A 21 -0.20 14.15 -1.59
N LEU A 22 0.60 13.16 -1.24
CA LEU A 22 2.05 13.32 -1.08
C LEU A 22 2.70 13.88 -2.35
N PHE A 23 2.29 13.40 -3.52
CA PHE A 23 2.84 13.89 -4.78
C PHE A 23 2.30 15.27 -5.17
N ASN A 24 0.99 15.45 -5.19
CA ASN A 24 0.39 16.70 -5.72
C ASN A 24 0.51 17.90 -4.78
N CYS A 25 0.61 17.66 -3.47
CA CYS A 25 0.75 18.74 -2.49
C CYS A 25 2.21 18.99 -2.08
N PHE A 26 3.06 17.98 -2.12
CA PHE A 26 4.43 18.04 -1.58
C PHE A 26 5.51 17.61 -2.57
N GLY A 27 5.17 17.18 -3.78
CA GLY A 27 6.12 16.72 -4.79
C GLY A 27 6.82 15.39 -4.43
N ILE A 28 6.30 14.64 -3.45
CA ILE A 28 6.91 13.39 -2.97
C ILE A 28 6.38 12.22 -3.80
N LYS A 29 7.23 11.66 -4.64
CA LYS A 29 6.95 10.42 -5.37
C LYS A 29 7.11 9.21 -4.45
N THR A 30 6.32 8.18 -4.69
CA THR A 30 6.33 6.94 -3.91
C THR A 30 6.40 5.71 -4.81
N ALA A 31 7.02 4.66 -4.31
CA ALA A 31 7.03 3.35 -4.96
C ALA A 31 6.01 2.40 -4.32
N SER A 32 5.94 1.18 -4.85
CA SER A 32 5.16 0.07 -4.30
C SER A 32 6.01 -1.19 -4.31
N ILE A 33 5.80 -2.10 -3.36
CA ILE A 33 6.43 -3.44 -3.45
C ILE A 33 5.85 -4.27 -4.60
N TYR A 34 4.71 -3.87 -5.15
CA TYR A 34 4.02 -4.59 -6.22
C TYR A 34 4.43 -4.03 -7.58
N PRO A 35 5.14 -4.80 -8.44
CA PRO A 35 5.61 -4.31 -9.74
C PRO A 35 4.50 -3.79 -10.66
N SER A 36 3.31 -4.40 -10.60
CA SER A 36 2.15 -4.03 -11.41
C SER A 36 1.10 -3.23 -10.62
N ASP A 37 1.52 -2.49 -9.60
CA ASP A 37 0.62 -1.61 -8.88
C ASP A 37 -0.01 -0.59 -9.84
N LEU A 38 -1.27 -0.22 -9.59
CA LEU A 38 -2.07 0.65 -10.46
C LEU A 38 -2.37 0.07 -11.87
N GLY A 39 -2.10 -1.24 -12.08
CA GLY A 39 -2.49 -1.96 -13.29
C GLY A 39 -1.85 -1.47 -14.59
N GLY A 40 -0.70 -0.78 -14.53
CA GLY A 40 -0.04 -0.21 -15.70
C GLY A 40 -0.79 0.97 -16.32
N ASN A 41 -1.72 1.59 -15.60
CA ASN A 41 -2.45 2.78 -16.03
C ASN A 41 -1.56 4.01 -15.93
N LYS A 42 -0.88 4.38 -17.01
CA LYS A 42 0.09 5.49 -17.06
C LYS A 42 -0.50 6.85 -16.61
N PRO A 43 -1.69 7.28 -17.04
CA PRO A 43 -2.29 8.50 -16.52
C PRO A 43 -2.46 8.49 -14.99
N LEU A 44 -2.88 7.36 -14.43
CA LEU A 44 -3.04 7.20 -12.97
C LEU A 44 -1.68 7.17 -12.26
N GLU A 45 -0.70 6.47 -12.80
CA GLU A 45 0.67 6.44 -12.28
C GLU A 45 1.28 7.84 -12.21
N ASN A 46 1.11 8.64 -13.26
CA ASN A 46 1.57 10.02 -13.30
C ASN A 46 0.85 10.90 -12.28
N PHE A 47 -0.46 10.71 -12.12
CA PHE A 47 -1.26 11.47 -11.14
C PHE A 47 -0.90 11.13 -9.69
N VAL A 48 -0.58 9.89 -9.42
CA VAL A 48 -0.17 9.39 -8.09
C VAL A 48 1.30 9.71 -7.78
N GLY A 49 2.12 10.00 -8.79
CA GLY A 49 3.58 10.14 -8.63
C GLY A 49 4.25 8.80 -8.36
N HIS A 50 3.82 7.77 -9.08
CA HIS A 50 4.34 6.42 -8.94
C HIS A 50 5.75 6.28 -9.50
N ILE A 51 6.65 5.68 -8.72
CA ILE A 51 7.99 5.28 -9.16
C ILE A 51 7.90 3.85 -9.67
N GLU A 52 8.21 3.66 -10.95
CA GLU A 52 8.21 2.35 -11.58
C GLU A 52 9.41 1.50 -11.13
N HIS A 53 9.24 0.20 -11.17
CA HIS A 53 10.35 -0.74 -10.98
C HIS A 53 11.26 -0.73 -12.21
N ASN A 54 12.54 -0.93 -11.97
CA ASN A 54 13.52 -1.24 -13.00
C ASN A 54 13.23 -2.61 -13.63
N LEU A 55 13.89 -2.93 -14.74
CA LEU A 55 13.74 -4.23 -15.42
C LEU A 55 14.09 -5.43 -14.53
N ASP A 56 14.96 -5.24 -13.54
CA ASP A 56 15.37 -6.24 -12.56
C ASP A 56 14.51 -6.24 -11.28
N ASN A 57 13.36 -5.55 -11.31
CA ASN A 57 12.45 -5.35 -10.18
C ASN A 57 13.02 -4.55 -8.99
N THR A 58 14.17 -3.93 -9.13
CA THR A 58 14.65 -2.98 -8.13
C THR A 58 13.94 -1.64 -8.24
N ILE A 59 13.99 -0.85 -7.16
CA ILE A 59 13.41 0.50 -7.10
C ILE A 59 14.54 1.50 -6.94
N THR A 60 14.58 2.52 -7.79
CA THR A 60 15.55 3.61 -7.70
C THR A 60 14.86 4.89 -7.26
N PHE A 61 15.31 5.46 -6.16
CA PHE A 61 14.88 6.77 -5.68
C PHE A 61 15.84 7.87 -6.13
N GLU A 62 15.31 9.05 -6.38
CA GLU A 62 16.14 10.23 -6.67
C GLU A 62 17.00 10.57 -5.45
N LYS A 63 18.24 10.98 -5.69
CA LYS A 63 19.18 11.35 -4.61
C LYS A 63 18.58 12.48 -3.77
N GLY A 64 18.55 12.28 -2.45
CA GLY A 64 17.99 13.24 -1.49
C GLY A 64 16.48 13.19 -1.35
N SER A 65 15.78 12.31 -2.06
CA SER A 65 14.35 12.07 -1.84
C SER A 65 14.11 11.21 -0.60
N ILE A 66 12.86 11.20 -0.13
CA ILE A 66 12.43 10.31 0.96
C ILE A 66 11.97 8.99 0.34
N PRO A 67 12.65 7.86 0.61
CA PRO A 67 12.27 6.56 0.05
C PRO A 67 10.99 6.03 0.72
N ILE A 68 9.84 6.29 0.13
CA ILE A 68 8.53 5.81 0.62
C ILE A 68 8.03 4.69 -0.27
N ILE A 69 7.72 3.53 0.33
CA ILE A 69 7.28 2.34 -0.38
C ILE A 69 5.95 1.83 0.19
N LYS A 70 4.95 1.74 -0.68
CA LYS A 70 3.64 1.16 -0.34
C LYS A 70 3.75 -0.33 -0.08
N THR A 71 3.06 -0.80 0.95
CA THR A 71 2.88 -2.23 1.24
C THR A 71 1.51 -2.51 1.87
N HIS A 72 1.00 -3.71 1.62
CA HIS A 72 -0.14 -4.31 2.32
C HIS A 72 0.27 -5.55 3.13
N ASN A 73 1.57 -5.85 3.17
CA ASN A 73 2.08 -6.97 3.95
C ASN A 73 2.05 -6.65 5.45
N LEU A 74 2.13 -7.70 6.26
CA LEU A 74 2.40 -7.57 7.68
C LEU A 74 3.78 -6.93 7.90
N ASN A 75 3.96 -6.29 9.05
CA ASN A 75 5.25 -5.71 9.40
C ASN A 75 6.32 -6.81 9.54
N GLN A 76 7.46 -6.64 8.88
CA GLN A 76 8.56 -7.60 8.85
C GLN A 76 9.90 -7.02 9.30
N ASP A 77 9.95 -5.73 9.62
CA ASP A 77 11.20 -5.05 9.97
C ASP A 77 10.96 -3.88 10.96
N ASN A 78 12.03 -3.18 11.29
CA ASN A 78 12.00 -2.02 12.19
C ASN A 78 12.13 -0.68 11.44
N ASN A 79 11.85 -0.64 10.13
CA ASN A 79 11.83 0.61 9.40
C ASN A 79 10.67 1.50 9.85
N ARG A 80 10.83 2.80 9.61
CA ARG A 80 9.73 3.75 9.86
C ARG A 80 8.52 3.40 9.00
N ALA A 81 7.34 3.68 9.51
CA ALA A 81 6.11 3.48 8.77
C ALA A 81 5.12 4.63 8.98
N ILE A 82 4.42 4.95 7.92
CA ILE A 82 3.16 5.69 7.95
C ILE A 82 2.07 4.63 7.79
N TYR A 83 1.24 4.46 8.81
CA TYR A 83 0.18 3.45 8.76
C TYR A 83 -1.17 4.12 8.54
N ILE A 84 -1.84 3.74 7.43
CA ILE A 84 -3.16 4.25 7.09
C ILE A 84 -4.20 3.27 7.61
N VAL A 85 -5.10 3.79 8.42
CA VAL A 85 -6.19 3.03 9.03
C VAL A 85 -7.53 3.44 8.41
N ARG A 86 -8.35 2.45 8.13
CA ARG A 86 -9.76 2.61 7.78
C ARG A 86 -10.59 1.66 8.63
N ASP A 87 -11.86 1.97 8.86
CA ASP A 87 -12.81 1.03 9.48
C ASP A 87 -12.71 -0.34 8.79
N GLY A 88 -12.44 -1.38 9.57
CA GLY A 88 -12.18 -2.73 9.03
C GLY A 88 -13.37 -3.32 8.28
N ARG A 89 -14.59 -2.96 8.68
CA ARG A 89 -15.83 -3.40 7.98
C ARG A 89 -15.90 -2.76 6.59
N ALA A 90 -15.66 -1.47 6.50
CA ALA A 90 -15.67 -0.74 5.24
C ALA A 90 -14.51 -1.20 4.31
N ALA A 91 -13.32 -1.43 4.85
CA ALA A 91 -12.19 -1.95 4.09
C ALA A 91 -12.47 -3.38 3.56
N SER A 92 -13.04 -4.26 4.38
CA SER A 92 -13.38 -5.63 3.99
C SER A 92 -14.44 -5.67 2.88
N VAL A 93 -15.49 -4.86 2.98
CA VAL A 93 -16.51 -4.74 1.94
C VAL A 93 -15.91 -4.20 0.63
N SER A 94 -15.08 -3.17 0.72
CA SER A 94 -14.38 -2.62 -0.45
C SER A 94 -13.46 -3.65 -1.10
N LEU A 95 -12.76 -4.47 -0.31
CA LEU A 95 -11.90 -5.54 -0.80
C LEU A 95 -12.70 -6.65 -1.50
N TRP A 96 -13.87 -6.99 -0.95
CA TRP A 96 -14.78 -7.94 -1.57
C TRP A 96 -15.24 -7.48 -2.95
N HIS A 97 -15.60 -6.22 -3.11
CA HIS A 97 -15.90 -5.64 -4.41
C HIS A 97 -14.69 -5.62 -5.35
N PHE A 98 -13.51 -5.30 -4.83
CA PHE A 98 -12.27 -5.32 -5.60
C PHE A 98 -11.96 -6.70 -6.19
N TYR A 99 -12.21 -7.76 -5.44
CA TYR A 99 -12.10 -9.14 -5.94
C TYR A 99 -13.28 -9.59 -6.81
N ALA A 100 -14.13 -8.66 -7.26
CA ALA A 100 -15.34 -8.96 -8.04
C ALA A 100 -16.21 -10.04 -7.41
N LYS A 101 -16.23 -10.11 -6.07
CA LYS A 101 -16.98 -11.09 -5.27
C LYS A 101 -16.57 -12.56 -5.52
N GLN A 102 -15.40 -12.79 -6.09
CA GLN A 102 -14.87 -14.16 -6.33
C GLN A 102 -14.49 -14.88 -5.03
N ILE A 103 -14.19 -14.11 -3.97
CA ILE A 103 -14.00 -14.61 -2.62
C ILE A 103 -15.22 -14.19 -1.80
N SER A 104 -15.75 -15.04 -0.93
CA SER A 104 -16.90 -14.67 -0.11
C SER A 104 -16.53 -13.56 0.88
N LEU A 105 -17.49 -12.68 1.20
CA LEU A 105 -17.27 -11.66 2.23
C LEU A 105 -16.90 -12.29 3.58
N LYS A 106 -17.48 -13.45 3.91
CA LYS A 106 -17.13 -14.20 5.11
C LYS A 106 -15.64 -14.59 5.12
N ASP A 107 -15.11 -15.11 4.00
CA ASP A 107 -13.69 -15.49 3.91
C ASP A 107 -12.78 -14.29 4.01
N ILE A 108 -13.16 -13.14 3.47
CA ILE A 108 -12.39 -11.90 3.66
C ILE A 108 -12.34 -11.50 5.13
N ILE A 109 -13.47 -11.51 5.83
CA ILE A 109 -13.57 -11.17 7.26
C ILE A 109 -12.76 -12.15 8.11
N LEU A 110 -12.81 -13.44 7.80
CA LEU A 110 -12.06 -14.49 8.51
C LEU A 110 -10.57 -14.55 8.14
N GLY A 111 -10.15 -13.79 7.14
CA GLY A 111 -8.76 -13.75 6.69
C GLY A 111 -8.33 -14.91 5.79
N ASN A 112 -9.28 -15.63 5.21
CA ASN A 112 -9.02 -16.73 4.27
C ASN A 112 -8.69 -16.19 2.87
N HIS A 113 -7.73 -15.28 2.78
CA HIS A 113 -7.22 -14.69 1.55
C HIS A 113 -5.77 -14.21 1.78
N HIS A 114 -5.12 -13.71 0.75
CA HIS A 114 -3.69 -13.38 0.76
C HIS A 114 -3.27 -12.42 1.88
N PHE A 115 -4.09 -11.44 2.24
CA PHE A 115 -3.73 -10.39 3.21
C PHE A 115 -4.14 -10.69 4.66
N GLY A 116 -4.84 -11.78 4.92
CA GLY A 116 -5.32 -12.14 6.26
C GLY A 116 -6.41 -11.19 6.79
N THR A 117 -6.57 -11.14 8.10
CA THR A 117 -7.59 -10.29 8.74
C THR A 117 -7.11 -8.85 8.89
N TRP A 118 -8.03 -7.90 8.86
CA TRP A 118 -7.77 -6.49 9.19
C TRP A 118 -7.16 -6.36 10.60
N LYS A 119 -7.68 -7.11 11.58
CA LYS A 119 -7.19 -7.08 12.96
C LYS A 119 -5.72 -7.49 13.06
N ASN A 120 -5.34 -8.60 12.44
CA ASN A 120 -3.96 -9.10 12.49
C ASN A 120 -3.01 -8.13 11.78
N HIS A 121 -3.45 -7.53 10.69
CA HIS A 121 -2.67 -6.51 9.98
C HIS A 121 -2.44 -5.28 10.87
N PHE A 122 -3.48 -4.76 11.49
CA PHE A 122 -3.39 -3.63 12.42
C PHE A 122 -2.44 -3.93 13.59
N LEU A 123 -2.60 -5.08 14.24
CA LEU A 123 -1.74 -5.49 15.36
C LEU A 123 -0.28 -5.69 14.95
N SER A 124 -0.04 -6.20 13.74
CA SER A 124 1.32 -6.41 13.22
C SER A 124 2.09 -5.09 13.09
N TRP A 125 1.46 -4.03 12.64
CA TRP A 125 2.08 -2.71 12.50
C TRP A 125 2.11 -1.93 13.81
N ASN A 126 1.28 -2.29 14.77
CA ASN A 126 1.20 -1.67 16.12
C ASN A 126 1.29 -0.14 16.06
N PRO A 127 0.41 0.54 15.32
CA PRO A 127 0.45 1.99 15.19
C PRO A 127 0.17 2.65 16.54
N GLN A 128 1.00 3.65 16.90
CA GLN A 128 0.89 4.41 18.13
C GLN A 128 0.24 5.77 17.89
#